data_0d7097d7ba7c8f4e66e6e8e786b17784
#
_entry.id   0d7097d7ba7c8f4e66e6e8e786b17784
#
_cell.length_a   1.000
_cell.length_b   1.000
_cell.length_c   1.000
_cell.angle_alpha   90.00
_cell.angle_beta   90.00
_cell.angle_gamma   90.00
#
_symmetry.space_group_name_H-M   'P 1'
#
loop_
_entity.id
_entity.type
_entity.pdbx_description
1 polymer ?
#
loop_
_entity_poly.entity_id
_entity_poly.type
_entity_poly.pdbx_seq_one_letter_code
_entity_poly.pdbx_strand_id
1 'polypeptide(L)'
;MEQPEALSPTTNATASIDQRIPILHAVTSDDIILRSDFTDRVRRVKHAGGPRVAVHLRAARFSARYLFDLACQIAEVQTETGAWLIINDRADVALTSGARGLQLTSRSMAPADARRSAPHLAIGASVHSTDDAARAVSGGARWIVAGHVFETESHAGEKGRGTEFIGQLASEHAIPVIAIGGVRPEHVAGLRAAGAHGVAVIRGVWYASDAGAAVIDYLSAHGAPGGQ
;
A
#
# COMPACT_ATOMS: atom_id res chain seq x y z
N MET A 1 9.34 -57.62 19.37
CA MET A 1 9.86 -56.30 19.77
C MET A 1 9.93 -55.47 18.48
N GLU A 2 8.75 -54.87 18.14
CA GLU A 2 8.56 -54.05 16.95
C GLU A 2 9.05 -52.63 17.26
N GLN A 3 9.86 -52.11 16.38
CA GLN A 3 10.29 -50.71 16.44
C GLN A 3 9.20 -49.83 15.86
N PRO A 4 8.90 -48.65 16.44
CA PRO A 4 7.92 -47.70 15.86
C PRO A 4 8.53 -47.01 14.65
N GLU A 5 7.76 -47.02 13.55
CA GLU A 5 8.01 -46.31 12.30
C GLU A 5 8.11 -44.79 12.56
N ALA A 6 9.23 -44.22 12.11
CA ALA A 6 9.43 -42.76 12.18
C ALA A 6 8.49 -42.03 11.23
N LEU A 7 7.60 -41.24 11.80
CA LEU A 7 6.77 -40.28 11.03
C LEU A 7 7.66 -39.26 10.33
N SER A 8 7.69 -39.33 9.01
CA SER A 8 8.32 -38.31 8.15
C SER A 8 7.67 -36.95 8.39
N PRO A 9 8.44 -35.88 8.48
CA PRO A 9 7.87 -34.55 8.62
C PRO A 9 7.10 -34.17 7.35
N THR A 10 5.81 -33.94 7.48
CA THR A 10 4.97 -33.38 6.44
C THR A 10 5.52 -32.02 6.04
N THR A 11 6.09 -31.94 4.85
CA THR A 11 6.55 -30.70 4.24
C THR A 11 5.31 -29.82 4.00
N ASN A 12 5.09 -28.88 4.90
CA ASN A 12 4.13 -27.81 4.68
C ASN A 12 4.61 -27.02 3.44
N ALA A 13 4.04 -27.32 2.28
CA ALA A 13 4.13 -26.49 1.10
C ALA A 13 3.37 -25.18 1.41
N THR A 14 4.04 -24.23 2.03
CA THR A 14 3.64 -22.84 2.04
C THR A 14 3.66 -22.39 0.58
N ALA A 15 2.47 -22.36 -0.04
CA ALA A 15 2.27 -21.72 -1.33
C ALA A 15 2.95 -20.36 -1.25
N SER A 16 3.93 -20.10 -2.11
CA SER A 16 4.59 -18.81 -2.20
C SER A 16 3.57 -17.78 -2.63
N ILE A 17 2.97 -17.08 -1.66
CA ILE A 17 2.10 -15.95 -1.91
C ILE A 17 2.93 -14.97 -2.72
N ASP A 18 2.43 -14.58 -3.91
CA ASP A 18 3.08 -13.58 -4.75
C ASP A 18 3.35 -12.32 -3.90
N GLN A 19 4.61 -12.10 -3.55
CA GLN A 19 5.05 -11.01 -2.67
C GLN A 19 5.35 -9.73 -3.47
N ARG A 20 4.92 -9.65 -4.72
CA ARG A 20 5.09 -8.43 -5.51
C ARG A 20 4.29 -7.29 -4.88
N ILE A 21 4.93 -6.14 -4.75
CA ILE A 21 4.29 -4.93 -4.23
C ILE A 21 3.15 -4.54 -5.19
N PRO A 22 1.91 -4.33 -4.69
CA PRO A 22 0.80 -3.86 -5.52
C PRO A 22 1.12 -2.55 -6.24
N ILE A 23 0.51 -2.35 -7.40
CA ILE A 23 0.73 -1.15 -8.22
C ILE A 23 -0.28 -0.03 -7.96
N LEU A 24 -1.41 -0.35 -7.32
CA LEU A 24 -2.41 0.63 -6.90
C LEU A 24 -2.63 0.54 -5.39
N HIS A 25 -2.36 1.64 -4.70
CA HIS A 25 -2.53 1.78 -3.26
C HIS A 25 -3.72 2.69 -2.97
N ALA A 26 -4.86 2.14 -2.54
CA ALA A 26 -6.05 2.88 -2.14
C ALA A 26 -5.94 3.26 -0.66
N VAL A 27 -5.59 4.53 -0.38
CA VAL A 27 -5.32 5.01 0.99
C VAL A 27 -6.58 5.62 1.59
N THR A 28 -6.94 5.24 2.82
CA THR A 28 -8.10 5.79 3.54
C THR A 28 -7.75 7.07 4.32
N SER A 29 -8.79 7.74 4.80
CA SER A 29 -8.75 8.77 5.83
C SER A 29 -9.86 8.51 6.84
N ASP A 30 -9.85 9.23 7.96
CA ASP A 30 -10.91 9.10 8.97
C ASP A 30 -12.32 9.29 8.38
N ASP A 31 -12.50 10.30 7.51
CA ASP A 31 -13.80 10.60 6.89
C ASP A 31 -14.25 9.50 5.91
N ILE A 32 -13.31 8.85 5.23
CA ILE A 32 -13.59 7.70 4.36
C ILE A 32 -14.05 6.49 5.19
N ILE A 33 -13.39 6.23 6.31
CA ILE A 33 -13.71 5.11 7.21
C ILE A 33 -15.10 5.29 7.85
N LEU A 34 -15.52 6.54 8.11
CA LEU A 34 -16.82 6.89 8.69
C LEU A 34 -18.00 6.76 7.71
N ARG A 35 -17.75 6.51 6.43
CA ARG A 35 -18.83 6.31 5.46
C ARG A 35 -19.62 5.05 5.78
N SER A 36 -20.93 5.12 5.69
CA SER A 36 -21.83 3.96 5.91
C SER A 36 -21.60 2.83 4.90
N ASP A 37 -21.09 3.14 3.69
CA ASP A 37 -20.79 2.19 2.63
C ASP A 37 -19.31 1.75 2.58
N PHE A 38 -18.50 2.09 3.60
CA PHE A 38 -17.04 1.88 3.57
C PHE A 38 -16.66 0.41 3.34
N THR A 39 -17.23 -0.51 4.12
CA THR A 39 -16.90 -1.94 4.01
C THR A 39 -17.25 -2.51 2.63
N ASP A 40 -18.38 -2.12 2.06
CA ASP A 40 -18.78 -2.54 0.72
C ASP A 40 -17.85 -1.97 -0.34
N ARG A 41 -17.39 -0.73 -0.20
CA ARG A 41 -16.38 -0.14 -1.08
C ARG A 41 -15.06 -0.88 -0.97
N VAL A 42 -14.60 -1.25 0.22
CA VAL A 42 -13.39 -2.05 0.41
C VAL A 42 -13.49 -3.38 -0.35
N ARG A 43 -14.61 -4.08 -0.23
CA ARG A 43 -14.83 -5.33 -0.98
C ARG A 43 -14.74 -5.10 -2.48
N ARG A 44 -15.45 -4.10 -3.03
CA ARG A 44 -15.40 -3.77 -4.47
C ARG A 44 -13.99 -3.45 -4.94
N VAL A 45 -13.24 -2.63 -4.18
CA VAL A 45 -11.84 -2.28 -4.47
C VAL A 45 -10.96 -3.52 -4.54
N LYS A 46 -11.08 -4.41 -3.55
CA LYS A 46 -10.25 -5.62 -3.46
C LYS A 46 -10.61 -6.63 -4.55
N HIS A 47 -11.89 -6.85 -4.81
CA HIS A 47 -12.32 -7.75 -5.90
C HIS A 47 -11.92 -7.22 -7.29
N ALA A 48 -12.07 -5.92 -7.54
CA ALA A 48 -11.70 -5.32 -8.83
C ALA A 48 -10.20 -5.37 -9.11
N GLY A 49 -9.37 -5.23 -8.07
CA GLY A 49 -7.93 -5.12 -8.22
C GLY A 49 -7.14 -6.41 -7.98
N GLY A 50 -7.70 -7.32 -7.17
CA GLY A 50 -6.99 -8.55 -6.78
C GLY A 50 -5.60 -8.25 -6.21
N PRO A 51 -4.58 -9.06 -6.53
CA PRO A 51 -3.22 -8.89 -5.99
C PRO A 51 -2.51 -7.61 -6.48
N ARG A 52 -3.10 -6.88 -7.45
CA ARG A 52 -2.56 -5.61 -7.95
C ARG A 52 -2.91 -4.41 -7.06
N VAL A 53 -3.80 -4.59 -6.07
CA VAL A 53 -4.28 -3.52 -5.18
C VAL A 53 -3.87 -3.75 -3.74
N ALA A 54 -3.51 -2.66 -3.06
CA ALA A 54 -3.40 -2.57 -1.62
C ALA A 54 -4.43 -1.56 -1.08
N VAL A 55 -5.16 -1.94 -0.04
CA VAL A 55 -5.95 -1.02 0.77
C VAL A 55 -5.10 -0.62 1.97
N HIS A 56 -4.82 0.68 2.10
CA HIS A 56 -4.17 1.25 3.28
C HIS A 56 -5.21 1.68 4.29
N LEU A 57 -5.25 1.05 5.44
CA LEU A 57 -6.03 1.51 6.57
C LEU A 57 -5.23 2.58 7.32
N ARG A 58 -5.46 3.84 6.94
CA ARG A 58 -4.85 5.02 7.53
C ARG A 58 -5.92 5.78 8.30
N ALA A 59 -5.72 5.90 9.61
CA ALA A 59 -6.64 6.55 10.51
C ALA A 59 -5.89 7.20 11.68
N ALA A 60 -6.33 8.38 12.11
CA ALA A 60 -5.69 9.14 13.17
C ALA A 60 -6.57 9.25 14.44
N ARG A 61 -7.89 9.17 14.30
CA ARG A 61 -8.87 9.49 15.35
C ARG A 61 -9.56 8.28 16.00
N PHE A 62 -9.28 7.08 15.52
CA PHE A 62 -9.93 5.87 16.02
C PHE A 62 -9.14 5.18 17.13
N SER A 63 -9.85 4.49 18.04
CA SER A 63 -9.21 3.67 19.04
C SER A 63 -8.50 2.46 18.42
N ALA A 64 -7.50 1.91 19.12
CA ALA A 64 -6.81 0.69 18.72
C ALA A 64 -7.79 -0.47 18.51
N ARG A 65 -8.78 -0.62 19.39
CA ARG A 65 -9.81 -1.66 19.31
C ARG A 65 -10.61 -1.56 18.02
N TYR A 66 -11.11 -0.36 17.70
CA TYR A 66 -11.90 -0.16 16.50
C TYR A 66 -11.08 -0.46 15.22
N LEU A 67 -9.83 0.04 15.17
CA LEU A 67 -8.94 -0.22 14.04
C LEU A 67 -8.60 -1.69 13.88
N PHE A 68 -8.40 -2.40 14.99
CA PHE A 68 -8.14 -3.83 14.97
C PHE A 68 -9.35 -4.61 14.43
N ASP A 69 -10.54 -4.35 14.97
CA ASP A 69 -11.77 -5.03 14.54
C ASP A 69 -12.03 -4.78 13.03
N LEU A 70 -11.85 -3.55 12.57
CA LEU A 70 -11.99 -3.19 11.16
C LEU A 70 -10.91 -3.84 10.28
N ALA A 71 -9.66 -3.87 10.75
CA ALA A 71 -8.56 -4.49 10.03
C ALA A 71 -8.77 -6.00 9.84
N CYS A 72 -9.28 -6.70 10.87
CA CYS A 72 -9.63 -8.10 10.77
C CYS A 72 -10.70 -8.36 9.69
N GLN A 73 -11.77 -7.56 9.65
CA GLN A 73 -12.81 -7.65 8.62
C GLN A 73 -12.23 -7.44 7.19
N ILE A 74 -11.32 -6.49 7.03
CA ILE A 74 -10.68 -6.24 5.73
C ILE A 74 -9.71 -7.37 5.37
N ALA A 75 -9.03 -7.97 6.35
CA ALA A 75 -8.10 -9.06 6.13
C ALA A 75 -8.79 -10.34 5.62
N GLU A 76 -10.03 -10.61 5.99
CA GLU A 76 -10.81 -11.73 5.45
C GLU A 76 -10.91 -11.66 3.92
N VAL A 77 -11.24 -10.49 3.38
CA VAL A 77 -11.33 -10.26 1.92
C VAL A 77 -9.95 -10.36 1.24
N GLN A 78 -8.86 -10.16 1.98
CA GLN A 78 -7.49 -10.33 1.47
C GLN A 78 -7.21 -11.77 1.08
N THR A 79 -7.65 -12.73 1.88
CA THR A 79 -7.43 -14.16 1.61
C THR A 79 -8.15 -14.60 0.35
N GLU A 80 -9.35 -14.09 0.12
CA GLU A 80 -10.16 -14.41 -1.06
C GLU A 80 -9.62 -13.79 -2.35
N THR A 81 -9.22 -12.52 -2.29
CA THR A 81 -8.89 -11.73 -3.49
C THR A 81 -7.39 -11.65 -3.81
N GLY A 82 -6.54 -11.96 -2.85
CA GLY A 82 -5.10 -11.68 -2.93
C GLY A 82 -4.72 -10.20 -2.76
N ALA A 83 -5.70 -9.28 -2.68
CA ALA A 83 -5.49 -7.86 -2.47
C ALA A 83 -4.92 -7.58 -1.07
N TRP A 84 -3.92 -6.71 -0.97
CA TRP A 84 -3.26 -6.48 0.31
C TRP A 84 -4.07 -5.59 1.25
N LEU A 85 -3.94 -5.88 2.56
CA LEU A 85 -4.21 -4.92 3.62
C LEU A 85 -2.86 -4.40 4.14
N ILE A 86 -2.73 -3.07 4.17
CA ILE A 86 -1.59 -2.36 4.74
C ILE A 86 -2.13 -1.47 5.87
N ILE A 87 -1.52 -1.52 7.03
CA ILE A 87 -1.86 -0.66 8.16
C ILE A 87 -0.86 0.51 8.20
N ASN A 88 -1.35 1.73 8.38
CA ASN A 88 -0.48 2.88 8.55
C ASN A 88 -0.17 3.11 10.04
N ASP A 89 1.12 3.32 10.36
CA ASP A 89 1.66 3.76 11.66
C ASP A 89 1.42 2.83 12.88
N ARG A 90 0.49 1.89 12.81
CA ARG A 90 0.06 1.03 13.92
C ARG A 90 0.59 -0.38 13.73
N ALA A 91 1.86 -0.59 14.11
CA ALA A 91 2.52 -1.89 14.03
C ALA A 91 1.81 -2.97 14.88
N ASP A 92 1.27 -2.60 16.03
CA ASP A 92 0.47 -3.46 16.91
C ASP A 92 -0.78 -4.01 16.20
N VAL A 93 -1.51 -3.18 15.48
CA VAL A 93 -2.67 -3.58 14.68
C VAL A 93 -2.22 -4.43 13.48
N ALA A 94 -1.17 -4.02 12.78
CA ALA A 94 -0.66 -4.75 11.61
C ALA A 94 -0.23 -6.18 11.96
N LEU A 95 0.45 -6.36 13.09
CA LEU A 95 0.93 -7.66 13.57
C LEU A 95 -0.19 -8.63 13.92
N THR A 96 -1.32 -8.13 14.38
CA THR A 96 -2.39 -8.95 14.99
C THR A 96 -3.61 -9.11 14.10
N SER A 97 -3.77 -8.30 13.04
CA SER A 97 -4.96 -8.30 12.18
C SER A 97 -4.86 -9.14 10.90
N GLY A 98 -3.70 -9.76 10.63
CA GLY A 98 -3.47 -10.48 9.38
C GLY A 98 -3.10 -9.57 8.20
N ALA A 99 -2.73 -8.31 8.45
CA ALA A 99 -2.22 -7.41 7.41
C ALA A 99 -0.94 -7.97 6.77
N ARG A 100 -0.73 -7.68 5.48
CA ARG A 100 0.51 -8.04 4.76
C ARG A 100 1.59 -6.98 4.87
N GLY A 101 1.23 -5.74 5.16
CA GLY A 101 2.18 -4.64 5.20
C GLY A 101 1.91 -3.61 6.28
N LEU A 102 2.97 -2.88 6.60
CA LEU A 102 2.97 -1.72 7.48
C LEU A 102 3.56 -0.53 6.72
N GLN A 103 2.79 0.54 6.59
CA GLN A 103 3.25 1.81 6.01
C GLN A 103 3.67 2.76 7.12
N LEU A 104 4.91 3.19 7.09
CA LEU A 104 5.48 4.14 8.05
C LEU A 104 5.43 5.56 7.46
N THR A 105 5.06 6.52 8.30
CA THR A 105 5.14 7.95 8.00
C THR A 105 6.32 8.59 8.73
N SER A 106 6.57 9.89 8.51
CA SER A 106 7.63 10.63 9.22
C SER A 106 7.44 10.68 10.74
N ARG A 107 6.26 10.30 11.25
CA ARG A 107 5.94 10.25 12.69
C ARG A 107 6.03 8.85 13.28
N SER A 108 6.29 7.84 12.46
CA SER A 108 6.41 6.45 12.88
C SER A 108 7.83 6.14 13.37
N MET A 109 7.99 4.92 13.88
CA MET A 109 9.31 4.34 14.13
C MET A 109 10.13 4.24 12.83
N ALA A 110 11.44 4.11 12.93
CA ALA A 110 12.30 3.92 11.76
C ALA A 110 12.02 2.54 11.09
N PRO A 111 12.20 2.40 9.77
CA PRO A 111 11.99 1.12 9.08
C PRO A 111 12.82 -0.04 9.65
N ALA A 112 14.05 0.23 10.10
CA ALA A 112 14.90 -0.77 10.74
C ALA A 112 14.32 -1.31 12.06
N ASP A 113 13.66 -0.44 12.84
CA ASP A 113 13.00 -0.83 14.09
C ASP A 113 11.74 -1.64 13.82
N ALA A 114 10.94 -1.20 12.83
CA ALA A 114 9.75 -1.92 12.39
C ALA A 114 10.11 -3.33 11.89
N ARG A 115 11.18 -3.48 11.12
CA ARG A 115 11.64 -4.81 10.67
C ARG A 115 12.06 -5.74 11.80
N ARG A 116 12.69 -5.20 12.87
CA ARG A 116 13.01 -6.01 14.05
C ARG A 116 11.78 -6.47 14.81
N SER A 117 10.79 -5.58 14.93
CA SER A 117 9.56 -5.85 15.68
C SER A 117 8.54 -6.69 14.90
N ALA A 118 8.54 -6.59 13.57
CA ALA A 118 7.57 -7.23 12.68
C ALA A 118 8.24 -7.84 11.43
N PRO A 119 9.14 -8.84 11.59
CA PRO A 119 9.97 -9.37 10.50
C PRO A 119 9.18 -10.01 9.35
N HIS A 120 7.95 -10.43 9.59
CA HIS A 120 7.07 -11.05 8.60
C HIS A 120 6.20 -10.04 7.83
N LEU A 121 6.14 -8.78 8.27
CA LEU A 121 5.42 -7.73 7.54
C LEU A 121 6.32 -7.11 6.46
N ALA A 122 5.72 -6.80 5.32
CA ALA A 122 6.36 -5.95 4.34
C ALA A 122 6.30 -4.49 4.81
N ILE A 123 7.44 -3.81 4.91
CA ILE A 123 7.51 -2.45 5.44
C ILE A 123 7.60 -1.44 4.29
N GLY A 124 6.70 -0.47 4.25
CA GLY A 124 6.76 0.70 3.38
C GLY A 124 7.07 1.96 4.15
N ALA A 125 7.65 2.96 3.51
CA ALA A 125 7.93 4.26 4.12
C ALA A 125 7.45 5.41 3.24
N SER A 126 6.88 6.45 3.85
CA SER A 126 6.55 7.71 3.19
C SER A 126 7.78 8.61 3.15
N VAL A 127 8.06 9.19 1.99
CA VAL A 127 9.25 10.00 1.76
C VAL A 127 8.89 11.33 1.10
N HIS A 128 9.59 12.38 1.52
CA HIS A 128 9.40 13.74 1.02
C HIS A 128 10.73 14.35 0.49
N SER A 129 11.81 13.59 0.52
CA SER A 129 13.13 13.99 0.01
C SER A 129 13.92 12.74 -0.40
N THR A 130 15.01 12.93 -1.13
CA THR A 130 15.98 11.88 -1.46
C THR A 130 16.65 11.30 -0.21
N ASP A 131 16.94 12.17 0.78
CA ASP A 131 17.49 11.73 2.07
C ASP A 131 16.53 10.85 2.85
N ASP A 132 15.20 11.15 2.81
CA ASP A 132 14.19 10.27 3.40
C ASP A 132 14.19 8.91 2.72
N ALA A 133 14.27 8.90 1.38
CA ALA A 133 14.31 7.68 0.60
C ALA A 133 15.56 6.85 0.92
N ALA A 134 16.74 7.48 0.97
CA ALA A 134 17.98 6.81 1.34
C ALA A 134 17.90 6.17 2.74
N ARG A 135 17.35 6.89 3.73
CA ARG A 135 17.12 6.34 5.08
C ARG A 135 16.11 5.18 5.08
N ALA A 136 15.04 5.29 4.31
CA ALA A 136 14.04 4.23 4.21
C ALA A 136 14.62 2.97 3.60
N VAL A 137 15.37 3.11 2.50
CA VAL A 137 16.02 1.98 1.82
C VAL A 137 17.06 1.32 2.72
N SER A 138 17.96 2.09 3.33
CA SER A 138 18.99 1.55 4.25
C SER A 138 18.36 0.89 5.48
N GLY A 139 17.20 1.37 5.95
CA GLY A 139 16.40 0.75 6.99
C GLY A 139 15.63 -0.50 6.55
N GLY A 140 15.69 -0.86 5.26
CA GLY A 140 15.11 -2.06 4.70
C GLY A 140 13.62 -1.96 4.40
N ALA A 141 13.13 -0.77 4.04
CA ALA A 141 11.82 -0.62 3.43
C ALA A 141 11.74 -1.45 2.13
N ARG A 142 10.58 -2.01 1.85
CA ARG A 142 10.31 -2.79 0.62
C ARG A 142 9.68 -1.96 -0.49
N TRP A 143 9.12 -0.82 -0.17
CA TRP A 143 8.66 0.22 -1.10
C TRP A 143 8.69 1.58 -0.42
N ILE A 144 8.70 2.64 -1.21
CA ILE A 144 8.50 4.01 -0.74
C ILE A 144 7.26 4.62 -1.36
N VAL A 145 6.54 5.43 -0.57
CA VAL A 145 5.43 6.27 -1.04
C VAL A 145 5.92 7.70 -1.10
N ALA A 146 6.06 8.22 -2.32
CA ALA A 146 6.72 9.49 -2.60
C ALA A 146 5.71 10.56 -3.05
N GLY A 147 5.71 11.74 -2.43
CA GLY A 147 4.81 12.83 -2.80
C GLY A 147 4.96 14.09 -1.98
N HIS A 148 4.02 15.03 -2.18
CA HIS A 148 2.93 14.95 -3.17
C HIS A 148 3.42 15.36 -4.55
N VAL A 149 2.97 14.63 -5.58
CA VAL A 149 3.48 14.83 -6.95
C VAL A 149 2.75 15.98 -7.65
N PHE A 150 1.42 16.02 -7.56
CA PHE A 150 0.58 17.08 -8.12
C PHE A 150 -0.14 17.84 -7.02
N GLU A 151 -0.67 19.00 -7.34
CA GLU A 151 -1.51 19.77 -6.41
C GLU A 151 -2.65 18.92 -5.86
N THR A 152 -2.91 19.04 -4.58
CA THR A 152 -3.92 18.25 -3.88
C THR A 152 -4.51 19.03 -2.71
N GLU A 153 -5.79 18.83 -2.44
CA GLU A 153 -6.47 19.51 -1.32
C GLU A 153 -5.82 19.20 0.06
N SER A 154 -5.17 18.03 0.21
CA SER A 154 -4.46 17.68 1.44
C SER A 154 -3.21 18.55 1.68
N HIS A 155 -2.73 19.26 0.65
CA HIS A 155 -1.59 20.18 0.67
C HIS A 155 -1.94 21.44 -0.12
N ALA A 156 -3.10 22.04 0.24
CA ALA A 156 -3.60 23.22 -0.46
C ALA A 156 -2.60 24.38 -0.41
N GLY A 157 -2.29 24.94 -1.58
CA GLY A 157 -1.32 26.03 -1.73
C GLY A 157 0.14 25.59 -1.81
N GLU A 158 0.46 24.31 -1.65
CA GLU A 158 1.80 23.79 -1.87
C GLU A 158 1.95 23.28 -3.31
N LYS A 159 3.02 23.68 -3.99
CA LYS A 159 3.33 23.18 -5.33
C LYS A 159 3.75 21.70 -5.27
N GLY A 160 3.14 20.87 -6.11
CA GLY A 160 3.56 19.48 -6.27
C GLY A 160 5.00 19.35 -6.76
N ARG A 161 5.65 18.24 -6.41
CA ARG A 161 7.07 17.99 -6.72
C ARG A 161 7.33 17.57 -8.17
N GLY A 162 6.27 17.29 -8.92
CA GLY A 162 6.37 16.85 -10.30
C GLY A 162 6.79 15.39 -10.47
N THR A 163 6.80 14.97 -11.73
CA THR A 163 7.26 13.64 -12.14
C THR A 163 8.77 13.48 -12.03
N GLU A 164 9.53 14.60 -12.10
CA GLU A 164 10.97 14.62 -11.96
C GLU A 164 11.45 14.07 -10.62
N PHE A 165 10.74 14.39 -9.55
CA PHE A 165 11.03 13.84 -8.22
C PHE A 165 10.89 12.32 -8.19
N ILE A 166 9.86 11.77 -8.84
CA ILE A 166 9.67 10.34 -8.97
C ILE A 166 10.80 9.70 -9.78
N GLY A 167 11.17 10.32 -10.91
CA GLY A 167 12.26 9.86 -11.75
C GLY A 167 13.60 9.82 -11.03
N GLN A 168 13.91 10.86 -10.25
CA GLN A 168 15.10 10.91 -9.42
C GLN A 168 15.12 9.74 -8.42
N LEU A 169 14.06 9.54 -7.64
CA LEU A 169 13.99 8.45 -6.67
C LEU A 169 14.12 7.07 -7.32
N ALA A 170 13.47 6.86 -8.46
CA ALA A 170 13.51 5.58 -9.17
C ALA A 170 14.89 5.28 -9.77
N SER A 171 15.65 6.31 -10.15
CA SER A 171 17.02 6.16 -10.67
C SER A 171 18.05 5.92 -9.56
N GLU A 172 17.86 6.50 -8.38
CA GLU A 172 18.80 6.42 -7.27
C GLU A 172 18.59 5.13 -6.41
N HIS A 173 17.40 4.53 -6.45
CA HIS A 173 17.05 3.44 -5.54
C HIS A 173 16.37 2.27 -6.26
N ALA A 174 16.93 1.07 -6.12
CA ALA A 174 16.38 -0.18 -6.67
C ALA A 174 15.21 -0.73 -5.80
N ILE A 175 14.19 0.10 -5.55
CA ILE A 175 13.02 -0.22 -4.71
C ILE A 175 11.74 0.33 -5.36
N PRO A 176 10.59 -0.34 -5.28
CA PRO A 176 9.34 0.17 -5.81
C PRO A 176 8.99 1.57 -5.28
N VAL A 177 8.86 2.54 -6.18
CA VAL A 177 8.43 3.90 -5.89
C VAL A 177 6.94 4.03 -6.21
N ILE A 178 6.13 4.36 -5.22
CA ILE A 178 4.69 4.58 -5.33
C ILE A 178 4.43 6.09 -5.28
N ALA A 179 3.95 6.66 -6.38
CA ALA A 179 3.69 8.09 -6.47
C ALA A 179 2.34 8.45 -5.82
N ILE A 180 2.31 9.48 -4.96
CA ILE A 180 1.09 9.94 -4.28
C ILE A 180 0.91 11.46 -4.42
N GLY A 181 -0.35 11.92 -4.35
CA GLY A 181 -0.74 13.33 -4.32
C GLY A 181 -1.27 13.82 -5.65
N GLY A 182 -2.58 14.11 -5.72
CA GLY A 182 -3.26 14.62 -6.89
C GLY A 182 -3.29 13.68 -8.10
N VAL A 183 -2.96 12.40 -7.92
CA VAL A 183 -2.88 11.42 -9.01
C VAL A 183 -4.28 11.05 -9.49
N ARG A 184 -4.49 11.12 -10.83
CA ARG A 184 -5.66 10.66 -11.56
C ARG A 184 -5.26 9.61 -12.61
N PRO A 185 -6.21 8.85 -13.19
CA PRO A 185 -5.87 7.83 -14.19
C PRO A 185 -5.01 8.35 -15.36
N GLU A 186 -5.29 9.56 -15.87
CA GLU A 186 -4.52 10.18 -16.96
C GLU A 186 -3.05 10.46 -16.63
N HIS A 187 -2.69 10.54 -15.34
CA HIS A 187 -1.31 10.77 -14.92
C HIS A 187 -0.48 9.47 -14.84
N VAL A 188 -1.14 8.30 -14.77
CA VAL A 188 -0.48 7.02 -14.42
C VAL A 188 0.57 6.62 -15.44
N ALA A 189 0.27 6.76 -16.74
CA ALA A 189 1.23 6.41 -17.81
C ALA A 189 2.50 7.28 -17.74
N GLY A 190 2.36 8.60 -17.51
CA GLY A 190 3.49 9.52 -17.36
C GLY A 190 4.32 9.22 -16.10
N LEU A 191 3.68 8.91 -14.98
CA LEU A 191 4.38 8.52 -13.75
C LEU A 191 5.16 7.21 -13.93
N ARG A 192 4.57 6.23 -14.62
CA ARG A 192 5.25 4.98 -14.95
C ARG A 192 6.45 5.21 -15.88
N ALA A 193 6.30 6.06 -16.87
CA ALA A 193 7.41 6.45 -17.77
C ALA A 193 8.54 7.14 -16.99
N ALA A 194 8.23 7.89 -15.94
CA ALA A 194 9.21 8.47 -15.02
C ALA A 194 9.82 7.45 -14.04
N GLY A 195 9.42 6.18 -14.06
CA GLY A 195 9.98 5.12 -13.22
C GLY A 195 9.15 4.75 -11.98
N ALA A 196 7.93 5.31 -11.81
CA ALA A 196 7.05 4.84 -10.74
C ALA A 196 6.67 3.36 -10.95
N HIS A 197 6.78 2.57 -9.89
CA HIS A 197 6.25 1.21 -9.84
C HIS A 197 4.72 1.20 -9.85
N GLY A 198 4.11 2.17 -9.17
CA GLY A 198 2.68 2.29 -9.03
C GLY A 198 2.26 3.65 -8.46
N VAL A 199 0.99 3.76 -8.13
CA VAL A 199 0.41 4.99 -7.60
C VAL A 199 -0.39 4.75 -6.33
N ALA A 200 -0.44 5.77 -5.45
CA ALA A 200 -1.31 5.80 -4.30
C ALA A 200 -2.36 6.90 -4.46
N VAL A 201 -3.60 6.57 -4.19
CA VAL A 201 -4.73 7.47 -4.35
C VAL A 201 -5.65 7.45 -3.13
N ILE A 202 -6.26 8.58 -2.83
CA ILE A 202 -7.27 8.71 -1.77
C ILE A 202 -8.63 8.94 -2.43
N ARG A 203 -8.91 10.15 -2.86
CA ARG A 203 -10.24 10.57 -3.32
C ARG A 203 -10.68 9.88 -4.60
N GLY A 204 -9.76 9.65 -5.54
CA GLY A 204 -10.07 9.10 -6.86
C GLY A 204 -10.72 7.71 -6.82
N VAL A 205 -10.51 6.95 -5.75
CA VAL A 205 -11.18 5.65 -5.53
C VAL A 205 -12.33 5.79 -4.54
N TRP A 206 -12.09 6.40 -3.37
CA TRP A 206 -13.07 6.35 -2.28
C TRP A 206 -14.28 7.27 -2.46
N TYR A 207 -14.18 8.33 -3.29
CA TYR A 207 -15.30 9.24 -3.59
C TYR A 207 -15.87 9.04 -5.01
N ALA A 208 -15.35 8.06 -5.77
CA ALA A 208 -15.96 7.67 -7.02
C ALA A 208 -17.39 7.13 -6.80
N SER A 209 -18.26 7.28 -7.77
CA SER A 209 -19.61 6.67 -7.73
C SER A 209 -19.52 5.15 -7.60
N ASP A 210 -18.61 4.52 -8.35
CA ASP A 210 -18.23 3.10 -8.23
C ASP A 210 -16.73 2.97 -7.96
N ALA A 211 -16.40 2.52 -6.75
CA ALA A 211 -15.00 2.35 -6.33
C ALA A 211 -14.29 1.22 -7.08
N GLY A 212 -15.02 0.17 -7.49
CA GLY A 212 -14.46 -0.93 -8.29
C GLY A 212 -14.13 -0.49 -9.71
N ALA A 213 -15.02 0.25 -10.36
CA ALA A 213 -14.77 0.83 -11.69
C ALA A 213 -13.56 1.78 -11.65
N ALA A 214 -13.48 2.65 -10.65
CA ALA A 214 -12.32 3.54 -10.48
C ALA A 214 -11.00 2.77 -10.34
N VAL A 215 -10.98 1.65 -9.63
CA VAL A 215 -9.80 0.77 -9.54
C VAL A 215 -9.41 0.26 -10.93
N ILE A 216 -10.37 -0.19 -11.73
CA ILE A 216 -10.13 -0.69 -13.10
C ILE A 216 -9.53 0.42 -13.98
N ASP A 217 -10.01 1.67 -13.87
CA ASP A 217 -9.50 2.81 -14.62
C ASP A 217 -8.01 3.06 -14.32
N TYR A 218 -7.62 3.08 -13.05
CA TYR A 218 -6.21 3.24 -12.65
C TYR A 218 -5.34 2.06 -13.14
N LEU A 219 -5.83 0.83 -13.01
CA LEU A 219 -5.09 -0.36 -13.41
C LEU A 219 -4.94 -0.47 -14.93
N SER A 220 -5.95 -0.04 -15.69
CA SER A 220 -5.92 0.02 -17.16
C SER A 220 -4.94 1.09 -17.65
N ALA A 221 -4.95 2.27 -17.01
CA ALA A 221 -4.00 3.34 -17.30
C ALA A 221 -2.54 2.93 -17.01
N HIS A 222 -2.32 2.09 -15.99
CA HIS A 222 -1.00 1.54 -15.70
C HIS A 222 -0.53 0.55 -16.77
N GLY A 223 -1.42 -0.24 -17.37
CA GLY A 223 -1.11 -1.19 -18.45
C GLY A 223 -1.00 -0.54 -19.84
N ALA A 224 -1.49 0.69 -20.02
CA ALA A 224 -1.43 1.40 -21.30
C ALA A 224 0.03 1.70 -21.71
N PRO A 225 0.39 1.58 -23.02
CA PRO A 225 1.67 2.08 -23.51
C PRO A 225 1.75 3.58 -23.20
N GLY A 226 2.89 4.03 -22.67
CA GLY A 226 3.10 5.45 -22.38
C GLY A 226 2.89 6.27 -23.64
N GLY A 227 1.95 7.20 -23.63
CA GLY A 227 1.80 8.19 -24.70
C GLY A 227 3.09 9.01 -24.78
N GLN A 228 3.64 9.11 -25.98
CA GLN A 228 4.75 10.00 -26.30
C GLN A 228 4.30 11.47 -26.27
#